data_5cc43b4249f4f94f87134e91396b3a9d
#
_entry.id   5cc43b4249f4f94f87134e91396b3a9d
#
_cell.length_a   1.000
_cell.length_b   1.000
_cell.length_c   1.000
_cell.angle_alpha   90.00
_cell.angle_beta   90.00
_cell.angle_gamma   90.00
#
_symmetry.space_group_name_H-M   'P 1'
#
loop_
_entity.id
_entity.type
_entity.pdbx_description
1 polymer ?
#
loop_
_entity_poly.entity_id
_entity_poly.type
_entity_poly.pdbx_seq_one_letter_code
_entity_poly.pdbx_strand_id
1 'polypeptide(L)'
;MPDEGEIFLNNKPLKLSSPIDAKKNNIGMVFQHFNLFETLSVFENLIIDSNETRDNLREKIKSIMDKYNFSIDLDIPVLNLSAGQKQKVEIIRCLIRNPEVLIMDEPTSVLTEQETSELFSSLKKFSEEGILIIYITHKLKEVMSICDEVAVMRKGELVSVSKIIDEKIETLANKMVGQNLKTIKKTKQSSFSSEQLIKITNLNFKSEDPFETNLSDINFSVNRGECLGIAGISGNGQSELFQVLSGEIISDKNSIEFNKTYIGDLNPQERREYLMAFSPEDRLEQAAIPQMKIFENVALNNFKSSNFFNNGLINENKIKEHSKKIISDFNVNTDNIELKSQFLSGGNLQKLIIGTELITSPDLLICFNPTWGLDVGAINYIHETLIKINEQNKSIILISTDTDELLKLSDKISVIHKGKLSKIMDAEEVTSEKLGVLMGGGEID
;
A
#
# COMPACT_ATOMS: atom_id res chain seq x y z
N MET A 1 14.23 -23.95 11.03
CA MET A 1 15.44 -23.92 11.88
C MET A 1 16.48 -23.06 11.19
N PRO A 2 17.27 -22.27 11.92
CA PRO A 2 18.44 -21.64 11.31
C PRO A 2 19.41 -22.73 10.83
N ASP A 3 20.11 -22.49 9.71
CA ASP A 3 21.13 -23.42 9.19
C ASP A 3 22.35 -23.44 10.10
N GLU A 4 22.69 -22.28 10.69
CA GLU A 4 23.78 -22.08 11.65
C GLU A 4 23.37 -21.11 12.74
N GLY A 5 24.06 -21.15 13.89
CA GLY A 5 23.85 -20.29 15.02
C GLY A 5 22.90 -20.88 16.08
N GLU A 6 22.74 -20.14 17.18
CA GLU A 6 21.96 -20.57 18.34
C GLU A 6 21.00 -19.45 18.77
N ILE A 7 19.81 -19.86 19.24
CA ILE A 7 18.82 -18.94 19.80
C ILE A 7 18.77 -19.19 21.31
N PHE A 8 18.73 -18.13 22.10
CA PHE A 8 18.58 -18.19 23.54
C PHE A 8 17.32 -17.44 23.98
N LEU A 9 16.56 -18.06 24.89
CA LEU A 9 15.45 -17.40 25.60
C LEU A 9 15.73 -17.52 27.10
N ASN A 10 15.74 -16.40 27.82
CA ASN A 10 16.06 -16.37 29.26
C ASN A 10 17.41 -17.06 29.58
N ASN A 11 18.44 -16.83 28.77
CA ASN A 11 19.77 -17.45 28.87
C ASN A 11 19.79 -18.99 28.71
N LYS A 12 18.71 -19.58 28.24
CA LYS A 12 18.66 -21.03 27.93
C LYS A 12 18.62 -21.23 26.41
N PRO A 13 19.38 -22.18 25.90
CA PRO A 13 19.37 -22.47 24.46
C PRO A 13 17.97 -22.95 24.04
N LEU A 14 17.45 -22.34 22.99
CA LEU A 14 16.11 -22.60 22.46
C LEU A 14 16.22 -23.28 21.10
N LYS A 15 15.67 -24.48 20.98
CA LYS A 15 15.56 -25.19 19.69
C LYS A 15 14.11 -25.14 19.21
N LEU A 16 13.90 -24.45 18.10
CA LEU A 16 12.60 -24.34 17.45
C LEU A 16 12.60 -25.14 16.15
N SER A 17 11.86 -26.24 16.09
CA SER A 17 11.70 -27.07 14.89
C SER A 17 10.36 -26.83 14.17
N SER A 18 9.41 -26.21 14.87
CA SER A 18 8.07 -25.96 14.36
C SER A 18 7.44 -24.73 15.03
N PRO A 19 6.36 -24.15 14.44
CA PRO A 19 5.57 -23.13 15.10
C PRO A 19 4.98 -23.59 16.44
N ILE A 20 4.71 -24.89 16.60
CA ILE A 20 4.21 -25.47 17.84
C ILE A 20 5.27 -25.35 18.95
N ASP A 21 6.55 -25.51 18.63
CA ASP A 21 7.63 -25.35 19.61
C ASP A 21 7.75 -23.89 20.07
N ALA A 22 7.59 -22.92 19.15
CA ALA A 22 7.53 -21.51 19.52
C ALA A 22 6.38 -21.23 20.49
N LYS A 23 5.18 -21.74 20.16
CA LYS A 23 4.00 -21.61 21.03
C LYS A 23 4.22 -22.22 22.43
N LYS A 24 4.87 -23.39 22.55
CA LYS A 24 5.20 -24.02 23.83
C LYS A 24 6.21 -23.23 24.66
N ASN A 25 6.99 -22.38 24.03
CA ASN A 25 7.94 -21.50 24.69
C ASN A 25 7.43 -20.07 24.85
N ASN A 26 6.10 -19.90 24.88
CA ASN A 26 5.43 -18.60 25.09
C ASN A 26 5.83 -17.52 24.08
N ILE A 27 6.12 -17.91 22.82
CA ILE A 27 6.37 -16.99 21.72
C ILE A 27 5.09 -16.88 20.90
N GLY A 28 4.50 -15.69 20.86
CA GLY A 28 3.37 -15.33 20.01
C GLY A 28 3.83 -14.60 18.75
N MET A 29 3.10 -14.75 17.64
CA MET A 29 3.34 -14.00 16.43
C MET A 29 2.01 -13.53 15.83
N VAL A 30 1.97 -12.24 15.49
CA VAL A 30 0.93 -11.58 14.70
C VAL A 30 1.50 -11.36 13.32
N PHE A 31 0.85 -11.90 12.30
CA PHE A 31 1.32 -11.88 10.92
C PHE A 31 0.84 -10.62 10.18
N GLN A 32 1.51 -10.26 9.12
CA GLN A 32 1.15 -9.16 8.22
C GLN A 32 -0.25 -9.35 7.61
N HIS A 33 -0.59 -10.58 7.20
CA HIS A 33 -1.91 -10.94 6.72
C HIS A 33 -2.70 -11.66 7.80
N PHE A 34 -3.97 -11.32 7.95
CA PHE A 34 -4.82 -11.94 8.96
C PHE A 34 -5.00 -13.43 8.70
N ASN A 35 -4.65 -14.25 9.68
CA ASN A 35 -4.88 -15.70 9.65
C ASN A 35 -6.19 -16.06 10.36
N LEU A 36 -7.30 -15.46 9.91
CA LEU A 36 -8.62 -15.63 10.47
C LEU A 36 -9.55 -16.27 9.43
N PHE A 37 -10.44 -17.13 9.90
CA PHE A 37 -11.51 -17.68 9.09
C PHE A 37 -12.66 -16.69 9.06
N GLU A 38 -12.89 -16.04 7.93
CA GLU A 38 -13.83 -14.93 7.79
C GLU A 38 -15.29 -15.32 8.05
N THR A 39 -15.67 -16.54 7.69
CA THR A 39 -17.03 -17.05 7.88
C THR A 39 -17.35 -17.49 9.32
N LEU A 40 -16.32 -17.70 10.15
CA LEU A 40 -16.48 -18.04 11.55
C LEU A 40 -16.60 -16.78 12.41
N SER A 41 -17.29 -16.93 13.57
CA SER A 41 -17.34 -15.87 14.55
C SER A 41 -15.96 -15.59 15.16
N VAL A 42 -15.81 -14.43 15.81
CA VAL A 42 -14.59 -14.07 16.55
C VAL A 42 -14.26 -15.15 17.58
N PHE A 43 -15.26 -15.59 18.36
CA PHE A 43 -15.05 -16.61 19.38
C PHE A 43 -14.61 -17.94 18.78
N GLU A 44 -15.20 -18.37 17.65
CA GLU A 44 -14.82 -19.61 16.97
C GLU A 44 -13.37 -19.54 16.45
N ASN A 45 -12.93 -18.39 15.95
CA ASN A 45 -11.53 -18.19 15.57
C ASN A 45 -10.56 -18.29 16.74
N LEU A 46 -10.95 -17.83 17.92
CA LEU A 46 -10.12 -17.86 19.12
C LEU A 46 -10.05 -19.25 19.78
N ILE A 47 -11.11 -20.08 19.64
CA ILE A 47 -11.15 -21.41 20.24
C ILE A 47 -10.42 -22.47 19.42
N ILE A 48 -10.28 -22.31 18.10
CA ILE A 48 -9.64 -23.32 17.21
C ILE A 48 -8.30 -23.82 17.76
N ASP A 49 -7.54 -22.94 18.39
CA ASP A 49 -6.17 -23.21 18.83
C ASP A 49 -6.08 -23.38 20.37
N SER A 50 -7.22 -23.58 21.04
CA SER A 50 -7.32 -23.69 22.50
C SER A 50 -7.76 -25.10 22.93
N ASN A 51 -7.14 -25.60 24.02
CA ASN A 51 -7.56 -26.84 24.70
C ASN A 51 -8.47 -26.54 25.87
N GLU A 52 -8.87 -25.30 26.10
CA GLU A 52 -9.73 -24.90 27.22
C GLU A 52 -11.22 -25.18 26.92
N THR A 53 -12.03 -25.29 27.96
CA THR A 53 -13.50 -25.37 27.80
C THR A 53 -14.04 -24.03 27.28
N ARG A 54 -15.16 -24.07 26.56
CA ARG A 54 -15.76 -22.85 25.96
C ARG A 54 -16.01 -21.75 26.98
N ASP A 55 -16.51 -22.11 28.15
CA ASP A 55 -16.87 -21.15 29.20
C ASP A 55 -15.61 -20.49 29.80
N ASN A 56 -14.61 -21.29 30.18
CA ASN A 56 -13.35 -20.77 30.72
C ASN A 56 -12.62 -19.85 29.71
N LEU A 57 -12.59 -20.24 28.44
CA LEU A 57 -11.98 -19.45 27.42
C LEU A 57 -12.72 -18.13 27.22
N ARG A 58 -14.06 -18.15 27.25
CA ARG A 58 -14.87 -16.92 27.09
C ARG A 58 -14.65 -15.93 28.23
N GLU A 59 -14.53 -16.42 29.46
CA GLU A 59 -14.18 -15.58 30.62
C GLU A 59 -12.78 -14.99 30.50
N LYS A 60 -11.80 -15.80 30.09
CA LYS A 60 -10.42 -15.37 29.85
C LYS A 60 -10.33 -14.29 28.75
N ILE A 61 -11.03 -14.51 27.63
CA ILE A 61 -11.10 -13.51 26.53
C ILE A 61 -11.70 -12.20 27.04
N LYS A 62 -12.80 -12.25 27.78
CA LYS A 62 -13.41 -11.05 28.36
C LYS A 62 -12.45 -10.31 29.29
N SER A 63 -11.75 -11.06 30.17
CA SER A 63 -10.73 -10.45 31.04
C SER A 63 -9.62 -9.76 30.26
N ILE A 64 -9.14 -10.34 29.15
CA ILE A 64 -8.15 -9.71 28.28
C ILE A 64 -8.74 -8.46 27.61
N MET A 65 -9.96 -8.55 27.10
CA MET A 65 -10.64 -7.41 26.45
C MET A 65 -10.83 -6.24 27.42
N ASP A 66 -11.28 -6.51 28.64
CA ASP A 66 -11.47 -5.49 29.69
C ASP A 66 -10.11 -4.87 30.08
N LYS A 67 -9.08 -5.70 30.28
CA LYS A 67 -7.73 -5.24 30.67
C LYS A 67 -7.10 -4.29 29.67
N TYR A 68 -7.26 -4.57 28.37
CA TYR A 68 -6.62 -3.79 27.30
C TYR A 68 -7.59 -2.87 26.56
N ASN A 69 -8.82 -2.78 27.05
CA ASN A 69 -9.86 -1.91 26.50
C ASN A 69 -10.21 -2.23 25.04
N PHE A 70 -10.24 -3.52 24.71
CA PHE A 70 -10.67 -3.99 23.39
C PHE A 70 -12.19 -4.14 23.35
N SER A 71 -12.85 -3.46 22.41
CA SER A 71 -14.29 -3.58 22.20
C SER A 71 -14.57 -4.36 20.93
N ILE A 72 -14.90 -5.65 21.07
CA ILE A 72 -15.20 -6.55 19.96
C ILE A 72 -16.36 -7.46 20.39
N ASP A 73 -17.35 -7.63 19.51
CA ASP A 73 -18.40 -8.62 19.68
C ASP A 73 -17.86 -10.01 19.31
N LEU A 74 -17.90 -10.94 20.25
CA LEU A 74 -17.37 -12.30 20.08
C LEU A 74 -18.22 -13.20 19.17
N ASP A 75 -19.48 -12.84 18.99
CA ASP A 75 -20.46 -13.72 18.35
C ASP A 75 -20.72 -13.34 16.86
N ILE A 76 -20.13 -12.26 16.36
CA ILE A 76 -20.23 -11.87 14.95
C ILE A 76 -19.17 -12.55 14.08
N PRO A 77 -19.46 -12.83 12.80
CA PRO A 77 -18.47 -13.32 11.83
C PRO A 77 -17.33 -12.32 11.63
N VAL A 78 -16.11 -12.83 11.47
CA VAL A 78 -14.90 -12.01 11.26
C VAL A 78 -14.99 -11.17 9.99
N LEU A 79 -15.73 -11.62 8.98
CA LEU A 79 -16.00 -10.87 7.75
C LEU A 79 -16.57 -9.47 8.03
N ASN A 80 -17.36 -9.30 9.10
CA ASN A 80 -18.02 -8.04 9.46
C ASN A 80 -17.12 -7.10 10.28
N LEU A 81 -15.87 -7.47 10.54
CA LEU A 81 -14.93 -6.66 11.32
C LEU A 81 -14.13 -5.70 10.44
N SER A 82 -13.84 -4.50 10.98
CA SER A 82 -12.82 -3.62 10.41
C SER A 82 -11.43 -4.26 10.49
N ALA A 83 -10.47 -3.75 9.70
CA ALA A 83 -9.07 -4.19 9.76
C ALA A 83 -8.50 -4.05 11.18
N GLY A 84 -8.76 -2.93 11.87
CA GLY A 84 -8.34 -2.73 13.25
C GLY A 84 -8.97 -3.70 14.23
N GLN A 85 -10.23 -4.10 14.03
CA GLN A 85 -10.86 -5.13 14.84
C GLN A 85 -10.27 -6.52 14.54
N LYS A 86 -10.03 -6.89 13.29
CA LYS A 86 -9.32 -8.13 12.90
C LYS A 86 -7.94 -8.20 13.56
N GLN A 87 -7.21 -7.09 13.57
CA GLN A 87 -5.91 -6.98 14.25
C GLN A 87 -6.01 -7.25 15.77
N LYS A 88 -7.00 -6.66 16.42
CA LYS A 88 -7.26 -6.92 17.86
C LYS A 88 -7.57 -8.38 18.12
N VAL A 89 -8.30 -9.07 17.23
CA VAL A 89 -8.57 -10.52 17.34
C VAL A 89 -7.28 -11.34 17.28
N GLU A 90 -6.38 -11.03 16.33
CA GLU A 90 -5.06 -11.68 16.23
C GLU A 90 -4.22 -11.48 17.51
N ILE A 91 -4.24 -10.28 18.07
CA ILE A 91 -3.54 -9.96 19.32
C ILE A 91 -4.15 -10.74 20.49
N ILE A 92 -5.48 -10.76 20.63
CA ILE A 92 -6.18 -11.53 21.67
C ILE A 92 -5.80 -13.02 21.59
N ARG A 93 -5.74 -13.57 20.36
CA ARG A 93 -5.33 -14.97 20.12
C ARG A 93 -3.93 -15.27 20.66
N CYS A 94 -2.99 -14.31 20.53
CA CYS A 94 -1.66 -14.44 21.12
C CYS A 94 -1.70 -14.29 22.66
N LEU A 95 -2.44 -13.30 23.19
CA LEU A 95 -2.49 -12.98 24.62
C LEU A 95 -3.16 -14.07 25.47
N ILE A 96 -4.12 -14.85 24.93
CA ILE A 96 -4.73 -15.99 25.60
C ILE A 96 -3.68 -16.96 26.16
N ARG A 97 -2.51 -17.04 25.53
CA ARG A 97 -1.42 -17.94 25.88
C ARG A 97 -0.38 -17.35 26.84
N ASN A 98 -0.60 -16.12 27.31
CA ASN A 98 0.35 -15.37 28.16
C ASN A 98 1.77 -15.40 27.56
N PRO A 99 2.00 -14.77 26.40
CA PRO A 99 3.30 -14.80 25.73
C PRO A 99 4.36 -14.03 26.54
N GLU A 100 5.60 -14.56 26.55
CA GLU A 100 6.77 -13.83 27.04
C GLU A 100 7.38 -12.97 25.92
N VAL A 101 7.23 -13.42 24.67
CA VAL A 101 7.71 -12.72 23.46
C VAL A 101 6.56 -12.60 22.47
N LEU A 102 6.31 -11.40 21.99
CA LEU A 102 5.32 -11.10 20.96
C LEU A 102 6.02 -10.52 19.73
N ILE A 103 5.97 -11.26 18.61
CA ILE A 103 6.52 -10.83 17.32
C ILE A 103 5.36 -10.23 16.52
N MET A 104 5.54 -9.02 16.01
CA MET A 104 4.55 -8.31 15.20
C MET A 104 5.15 -7.96 13.84
N ASP A 105 4.59 -8.52 12.79
CA ASP A 105 5.08 -8.36 11.42
C ASP A 105 4.16 -7.37 10.67
N GLU A 106 4.64 -6.15 10.46
CA GLU A 106 3.93 -5.03 9.82
C GLU A 106 2.48 -4.82 10.28
N PRO A 107 2.22 -4.76 11.60
CA PRO A 107 0.86 -4.85 12.13
C PRO A 107 -0.04 -3.64 11.81
N THR A 108 0.52 -2.57 11.25
CA THR A 108 -0.19 -1.33 10.94
C THR A 108 -0.39 -1.12 9.44
N SER A 109 -0.07 -2.10 8.61
CA SER A 109 -0.11 -1.97 7.14
C SER A 109 -1.50 -1.62 6.59
N VAL A 110 -2.56 -2.04 7.29
CA VAL A 110 -3.96 -1.85 6.89
C VAL A 110 -4.77 -1.00 7.90
N LEU A 111 -4.10 -0.39 8.88
CA LEU A 111 -4.74 0.38 9.94
C LEU A 111 -4.77 1.88 9.61
N THR A 112 -5.81 2.55 10.06
CA THR A 112 -5.88 4.00 10.10
C THR A 112 -4.91 4.56 11.15
N GLU A 113 -4.60 5.87 11.09
CA GLU A 113 -3.75 6.52 12.11
C GLU A 113 -4.33 6.41 13.52
N GLN A 114 -5.65 6.50 13.66
CA GLN A 114 -6.33 6.34 14.94
C GLN A 114 -6.18 4.90 15.47
N GLU A 115 -6.45 3.88 14.64
CA GLU A 115 -6.29 2.47 15.01
C GLU A 115 -4.83 2.14 15.34
N THR A 116 -3.88 2.74 14.62
CA THR A 116 -2.44 2.62 14.90
C THR A 116 -2.09 3.20 16.28
N SER A 117 -2.62 4.36 16.63
CA SER A 117 -2.41 4.99 17.95
C SER A 117 -2.98 4.13 19.09
N GLU A 118 -4.16 3.52 18.89
CA GLU A 118 -4.76 2.58 19.85
C GLU A 118 -3.90 1.32 20.02
N LEU A 119 -3.38 0.78 18.91
CA LEU A 119 -2.47 -0.36 18.94
C LEU A 119 -1.20 -0.02 19.73
N PHE A 120 -0.56 1.13 19.47
CA PHE A 120 0.66 1.55 20.18
C PHE A 120 0.43 1.70 21.67
N SER A 121 -0.71 2.26 22.06
CA SER A 121 -1.11 2.34 23.47
C SER A 121 -1.23 0.96 24.12
N SER A 122 -1.71 -0.03 23.38
CA SER A 122 -1.80 -1.41 23.86
C SER A 122 -0.43 -2.08 23.94
N LEU A 123 0.44 -1.89 22.94
CA LEU A 123 1.80 -2.42 22.92
C LEU A 123 2.64 -1.88 24.09
N LYS A 124 2.50 -0.60 24.41
CA LYS A 124 3.16 -0.01 25.56
C LYS A 124 2.75 -0.68 26.87
N LYS A 125 1.47 -0.95 27.06
CA LYS A 125 0.97 -1.70 28.24
C LYS A 125 1.56 -3.11 28.29
N PHE A 126 1.65 -3.82 27.15
CA PHE A 126 2.25 -5.16 27.11
C PHE A 126 3.72 -5.12 27.52
N SER A 127 4.48 -4.13 27.05
CA SER A 127 5.88 -3.94 27.43
C SER A 127 6.03 -3.62 28.92
N GLU A 128 5.19 -2.75 29.47
CA GLU A 128 5.16 -2.42 30.91
C GLU A 128 4.83 -3.64 31.80
N GLU A 129 4.10 -4.64 31.26
CA GLU A 129 3.82 -5.92 31.90
C GLU A 129 4.92 -6.97 31.72
N GLY A 130 6.01 -6.62 31.04
CA GLY A 130 7.19 -7.47 30.86
C GLY A 130 7.15 -8.37 29.63
N ILE A 131 6.23 -8.15 28.69
CA ILE A 131 6.24 -8.85 27.40
C ILE A 131 7.30 -8.20 26.50
N LEU A 132 8.25 -9.00 26.03
CA LEU A 132 9.22 -8.55 25.02
C LEU A 132 8.52 -8.44 23.67
N ILE A 133 8.56 -7.25 23.04
CA ILE A 133 7.93 -7.02 21.74
C ILE A 133 9.02 -6.90 20.67
N ILE A 134 8.95 -7.74 19.64
CA ILE A 134 9.75 -7.61 18.41
C ILE A 134 8.84 -7.05 17.33
N TYR A 135 9.06 -5.78 16.99
CA TYR A 135 8.22 -5.04 16.05
C TYR A 135 8.93 -4.90 14.71
N ILE A 136 8.42 -5.59 13.69
CA ILE A 136 8.97 -5.59 12.33
C ILE A 136 8.16 -4.59 11.50
N THR A 137 8.82 -3.59 10.94
CA THR A 137 8.19 -2.57 10.09
C THR A 137 9.22 -1.87 9.21
N HIS A 138 8.74 -1.30 8.12
CA HIS A 138 9.51 -0.37 7.31
C HIS A 138 9.13 1.11 7.57
N LYS A 139 8.12 1.38 8.41
CA LYS A 139 7.62 2.71 8.74
C LYS A 139 8.43 3.33 9.86
N LEU A 140 9.42 4.15 9.51
CA LEU A 140 10.38 4.71 10.47
C LEU A 140 9.75 5.60 11.55
N LYS A 141 8.65 6.30 11.25
CA LYS A 141 7.91 7.09 12.25
C LYS A 141 7.39 6.20 13.38
N GLU A 142 6.92 4.99 13.06
CA GLU A 142 6.45 4.02 14.05
C GLU A 142 7.60 3.57 14.95
N VAL A 143 8.73 3.17 14.35
CA VAL A 143 9.94 2.76 15.10
C VAL A 143 10.35 3.84 16.08
N MET A 144 10.42 5.10 15.63
CA MET A 144 10.80 6.24 16.48
C MET A 144 9.82 6.50 17.63
N SER A 145 8.55 6.08 17.50
CA SER A 145 7.51 6.40 18.48
C SER A 145 7.33 5.34 19.57
N ILE A 146 7.64 4.06 19.30
CA ILE A 146 7.31 2.96 20.23
C ILE A 146 8.48 2.07 20.61
N CYS A 147 9.60 2.09 19.85
CA CYS A 147 10.72 1.19 20.11
C CYS A 147 11.76 1.82 21.04
N ASP A 148 12.44 0.99 21.84
CA ASP A 148 13.57 1.38 22.67
C ASP A 148 14.90 1.19 21.92
N GLU A 149 14.99 0.10 21.15
CA GLU A 149 16.15 -0.27 20.33
C GLU A 149 15.70 -0.58 18.91
N VAL A 150 16.58 -0.34 17.96
CA VAL A 150 16.34 -0.64 16.53
C VAL A 150 17.48 -1.47 15.95
N ALA A 151 17.11 -2.54 15.28
CA ALA A 151 17.99 -3.38 14.48
C ALA A 151 17.67 -3.17 12.99
N VAL A 152 18.61 -2.69 12.20
CA VAL A 152 18.45 -2.48 10.77
C VAL A 152 18.94 -3.70 10.02
N MET A 153 18.05 -4.35 9.28
CA MET A 153 18.38 -5.46 8.39
C MET A 153 18.31 -5.02 6.92
N ARG A 154 19.26 -5.48 6.12
CA ARG A 154 19.33 -5.21 4.68
C ARG A 154 19.91 -6.41 3.93
N LYS A 155 19.17 -6.92 2.94
CA LYS A 155 19.57 -8.09 2.13
C LYS A 155 19.94 -9.32 2.97
N GLY A 156 19.23 -9.54 4.09
CA GLY A 156 19.48 -10.65 5.01
C GLY A 156 20.62 -10.42 6.00
N GLU A 157 21.30 -9.28 5.97
CA GLU A 157 22.40 -8.94 6.89
C GLU A 157 21.96 -7.92 7.94
N LEU A 158 22.41 -8.07 9.18
CA LEU A 158 22.25 -7.12 10.26
C LEU A 158 23.27 -5.97 10.09
N VAL A 159 22.78 -4.80 9.65
CA VAL A 159 23.60 -3.62 9.33
C VAL A 159 23.99 -2.85 10.60
N SER A 160 23.07 -2.69 11.53
CA SER A 160 23.32 -1.98 12.79
C SER A 160 22.29 -2.35 13.84
N VAL A 161 22.70 -2.23 15.11
CA VAL A 161 21.83 -2.22 16.29
C VAL A 161 22.15 -0.94 17.07
N SER A 162 21.13 -0.19 17.46
CA SER A 162 21.31 1.09 18.18
C SER A 162 20.08 1.40 19.03
N LYS A 163 20.26 2.24 20.04
CA LYS A 163 19.14 2.79 20.81
C LYS A 163 18.43 3.84 19.98
N ILE A 164 17.12 3.88 20.10
CA ILE A 164 16.32 4.80 19.29
C ILE A 164 16.63 6.27 19.59
N ILE A 165 17.01 6.59 20.84
CA ILE A 165 17.37 7.93 21.26
C ILE A 165 18.59 8.49 20.52
N ASP A 166 19.46 7.62 20.01
CA ASP A 166 20.67 7.97 19.27
C ASP A 166 20.45 8.08 17.76
N GLU A 167 19.24 7.78 17.29
CA GLU A 167 18.92 7.70 15.87
C GLU A 167 18.02 8.85 15.40
N LYS A 168 18.11 9.12 14.10
CA LYS A 168 17.21 10.00 13.36
C LYS A 168 16.57 9.23 12.19
N ILE A 169 15.40 9.65 11.78
CA ILE A 169 14.68 9.02 10.66
C ILE A 169 15.57 8.93 9.41
N GLU A 170 16.30 10.01 9.09
CA GLU A 170 17.19 10.08 7.93
C GLU A 170 18.36 9.10 8.04
N THR A 171 18.92 8.92 9.23
CA THR A 171 20.04 7.97 9.44
C THR A 171 19.58 6.53 9.31
N LEU A 172 18.41 6.19 9.86
CA LEU A 172 17.82 4.87 9.75
C LEU A 172 17.47 4.57 8.28
N ALA A 173 16.81 5.50 7.59
CA ALA A 173 16.49 5.36 6.17
C ALA A 173 17.74 5.10 5.31
N ASN A 174 18.83 5.85 5.54
CA ASN A 174 20.09 5.65 4.83
C ASN A 174 20.72 4.27 5.12
N LYS A 175 20.65 3.79 6.37
CA LYS A 175 21.12 2.45 6.75
C LYS A 175 20.31 1.35 6.05
N MET A 176 18.99 1.49 5.98
CA MET A 176 18.09 0.53 5.33
C MET A 176 18.35 0.45 3.82
N VAL A 177 18.49 1.58 3.14
CA VAL A 177 18.70 1.64 1.69
C VAL A 177 20.17 1.38 1.32
N GLY A 178 21.12 1.74 2.19
CA GLY A 178 22.55 1.59 1.95
C GLY A 178 23.17 2.64 1.03
N GLN A 179 22.46 3.71 0.80
CA GLN A 179 22.88 4.90 0.06
C GLN A 179 22.39 6.14 0.79
N ASN A 180 23.07 7.26 0.62
CA ASN A 180 22.55 8.54 1.10
C ASN A 180 21.30 8.89 0.30
N LEU A 181 20.14 8.71 0.92
CA LEU A 181 18.88 9.16 0.35
C LEU A 181 18.93 10.68 0.24
N LYS A 182 18.96 11.19 -0.97
CA LYS A 182 18.71 12.61 -1.18
C LYS A 182 17.25 12.86 -0.86
N THR A 183 16.98 13.73 0.10
CA THR A 183 15.61 14.21 0.31
C THR A 183 15.23 15.01 -0.92
N ILE A 184 14.55 14.36 -1.87
CA ILE A 184 14.09 15.05 -3.07
C ILE A 184 12.84 15.82 -2.65
N LYS A 185 12.99 17.14 -2.63
CA LYS A 185 11.85 18.04 -2.57
C LYS A 185 11.43 18.30 -4.01
N LYS A 186 10.15 18.14 -4.30
CA LYS A 186 9.59 18.59 -5.56
C LYS A 186 9.97 20.06 -5.77
N THR A 187 10.67 20.36 -6.86
CA THR A 187 10.95 21.76 -7.22
C THR A 187 9.63 22.33 -7.72
N LYS A 188 9.09 23.34 -7.05
CA LYS A 188 7.86 23.99 -7.48
C LYS A 188 7.98 24.44 -8.93
N GLN A 189 7.09 23.98 -9.76
CA GLN A 189 6.82 24.70 -10.99
C GLN A 189 6.07 25.99 -10.62
N SER A 190 6.70 27.12 -10.84
CA SER A 190 6.16 28.46 -10.50
C SER A 190 4.90 28.85 -11.30
N SER A 191 4.53 28.07 -12.31
CA SER A 191 3.28 28.20 -13.06
C SER A 191 3.00 26.93 -13.84
N PHE A 192 1.88 26.28 -13.60
CA PHE A 192 1.32 25.26 -14.51
C PHE A 192 0.84 25.93 -15.80
N SER A 193 0.84 25.15 -16.89
CA SER A 193 0.10 25.57 -18.06
C SER A 193 -1.36 25.83 -17.69
N SER A 194 -1.94 26.92 -18.15
CA SER A 194 -3.38 27.14 -18.01
C SER A 194 -4.21 26.19 -18.88
N GLU A 195 -3.56 25.29 -19.60
CA GLU A 195 -4.19 24.32 -20.47
C GLU A 195 -4.70 23.13 -19.64
N GLN A 196 -6.01 22.97 -19.61
CA GLN A 196 -6.68 21.86 -18.97
C GLN A 196 -6.45 20.58 -19.79
N LEU A 197 -5.85 19.56 -19.18
CA LEU A 197 -5.60 18.27 -19.83
C LEU A 197 -6.76 17.32 -19.70
N ILE A 198 -7.28 17.14 -18.47
CA ILE A 198 -8.45 16.29 -18.19
C ILE A 198 -9.46 17.06 -17.37
N LYS A 199 -10.73 16.85 -17.67
CA LYS A 199 -11.87 17.42 -16.95
C LYS A 199 -12.91 16.33 -16.71
N ILE A 200 -13.32 16.22 -15.46
CA ILE A 200 -14.38 15.33 -15.02
C ILE A 200 -15.58 16.22 -14.65
N THR A 201 -16.76 15.89 -15.17
CA THR A 201 -17.97 16.69 -14.96
C THR A 201 -19.14 15.78 -14.66
N ASN A 202 -19.78 15.99 -13.50
CA ASN A 202 -20.96 15.27 -13.03
C ASN A 202 -20.84 13.74 -13.19
N LEU A 203 -19.65 13.20 -12.88
CA LEU A 203 -19.41 11.77 -12.99
C LEU A 203 -20.16 11.05 -11.88
N ASN A 204 -21.01 10.12 -12.26
CA ASN A 204 -21.76 9.27 -11.36
C ASN A 204 -21.52 7.82 -11.73
N PHE A 205 -21.37 6.97 -10.72
CA PHE A 205 -21.29 5.52 -10.89
C PHE A 205 -22.14 4.87 -9.81
N LYS A 206 -22.97 3.94 -10.21
CA LYS A 206 -23.79 3.13 -9.31
C LYS A 206 -23.46 1.67 -9.51
N SER A 207 -22.88 1.06 -8.48
CA SER A 207 -22.61 -0.38 -8.49
C SER A 207 -23.84 -1.20 -8.18
N GLU A 208 -23.88 -2.40 -8.74
CA GLU A 208 -24.82 -3.46 -8.37
C GLU A 208 -24.28 -4.31 -7.22
N ASP A 209 -22.97 -4.26 -6.96
CA ASP A 209 -22.33 -4.94 -5.83
C ASP A 209 -22.51 -4.12 -4.54
N PRO A 210 -23.13 -4.70 -3.50
CA PRO A 210 -23.32 -4.02 -2.22
C PRO A 210 -22.02 -3.70 -1.47
N PHE A 211 -20.90 -4.29 -1.86
CA PHE A 211 -19.57 -4.04 -1.26
C PHE A 211 -18.80 -2.91 -1.94
N GLU A 212 -19.23 -2.47 -3.11
CA GLU A 212 -18.65 -1.34 -3.82
C GLU A 212 -19.30 0.00 -3.43
N THR A 213 -18.52 1.08 -3.58
CA THR A 213 -18.98 2.42 -3.23
C THR A 213 -19.48 3.17 -4.46
N ASN A 214 -20.71 3.66 -4.41
CA ASN A 214 -21.27 4.50 -5.47
C ASN A 214 -20.52 5.84 -5.53
N LEU A 215 -20.19 6.30 -6.73
CA LEU A 215 -19.66 7.65 -6.95
C LEU A 215 -20.81 8.61 -7.25
N SER A 216 -20.79 9.78 -6.66
CA SER A 216 -21.84 10.78 -6.80
C SER A 216 -21.25 12.17 -7.05
N ASP A 217 -21.63 12.76 -8.18
CA ASP A 217 -21.31 14.13 -8.55
C ASP A 217 -19.81 14.46 -8.47
N ILE A 218 -18.98 13.59 -9.03
CA ILE A 218 -17.53 13.80 -9.06
C ILE A 218 -17.20 14.87 -10.10
N ASN A 219 -16.57 15.94 -9.64
CA ASN A 219 -16.18 17.08 -10.47
C ASN A 219 -14.76 17.52 -10.11
N PHE A 220 -13.85 17.51 -11.10
CA PHE A 220 -12.51 18.08 -10.98
C PHE A 220 -11.83 18.25 -12.34
N SER A 221 -10.70 18.95 -12.34
CA SER A 221 -9.86 19.07 -13.53
C SER A 221 -8.40 19.08 -13.14
N VAL A 222 -7.55 18.62 -14.07
CA VAL A 222 -6.09 18.63 -13.95
C VAL A 222 -5.49 19.31 -15.16
N ASN A 223 -4.59 20.25 -14.92
CA ASN A 223 -3.88 20.97 -15.96
C ASN A 223 -2.64 20.18 -16.42
N ARG A 224 -2.07 20.55 -17.58
CA ARG A 224 -0.80 19.95 -18.02
C ARG A 224 0.33 20.22 -17.04
N GLY A 225 1.04 19.16 -16.65
CA GLY A 225 2.13 19.21 -15.69
C GLY A 225 1.69 19.29 -14.23
N GLU A 226 0.38 19.25 -13.92
CA GLU A 226 -0.17 19.26 -12.56
C GLU A 226 -0.24 17.85 -12.00
N CYS A 227 0.08 17.68 -10.71
CA CYS A 227 -0.15 16.49 -9.94
C CYS A 227 -1.32 16.71 -8.97
N LEU A 228 -2.45 16.06 -9.23
CA LEU A 228 -3.61 16.06 -8.33
C LEU A 228 -3.56 14.83 -7.44
N GLY A 229 -3.48 15.04 -6.12
CA GLY A 229 -3.63 14.01 -5.11
C GLY A 229 -5.10 13.79 -4.74
N ILE A 230 -5.51 12.54 -4.59
CA ILE A 230 -6.83 12.17 -4.07
C ILE A 230 -6.62 11.28 -2.86
N ALA A 231 -6.86 11.84 -1.67
CA ALA A 231 -6.77 11.13 -0.40
C ALA A 231 -8.07 10.40 -0.08
N GLY A 232 -7.99 9.29 0.65
CA GLY A 232 -9.18 8.60 1.17
C GLY A 232 -8.81 7.37 1.97
N ILE A 233 -9.71 6.92 2.85
CA ILE A 233 -9.59 5.62 3.54
C ILE A 233 -10.18 4.55 2.60
N SER A 234 -9.55 3.38 2.55
CA SER A 234 -10.02 2.25 1.72
C SER A 234 -11.54 2.02 1.87
N GLY A 235 -12.21 1.75 0.75
CA GLY A 235 -13.67 1.56 0.71
C GLY A 235 -14.49 2.85 0.62
N ASN A 236 -13.86 4.00 0.36
CA ASN A 236 -14.56 5.27 0.20
C ASN A 236 -14.79 5.71 -1.26
N GLY A 237 -14.49 4.83 -2.24
CA GLY A 237 -14.73 5.12 -3.66
C GLY A 237 -13.46 5.33 -4.49
N GLN A 238 -12.27 5.10 -3.91
CA GLN A 238 -10.99 5.26 -4.61
C GLN A 238 -10.82 4.24 -5.74
N SER A 239 -11.14 2.97 -5.46
CA SER A 239 -11.05 1.88 -6.43
C SER A 239 -12.00 2.12 -7.60
N GLU A 240 -13.24 2.45 -7.31
CA GLU A 240 -14.27 2.74 -8.31
C GLU A 240 -13.90 3.97 -9.14
N LEU A 241 -13.36 5.01 -8.50
CA LEU A 241 -12.86 6.19 -9.22
C LEU A 241 -11.70 5.83 -10.15
N PHE A 242 -10.75 5.02 -9.68
CA PHE A 242 -9.64 4.53 -10.51
C PHE A 242 -10.16 3.72 -11.71
N GLN A 243 -11.08 2.78 -11.49
CA GLN A 243 -11.65 1.93 -12.54
C GLN A 243 -12.44 2.74 -13.57
N VAL A 244 -13.17 3.78 -13.14
CA VAL A 244 -13.85 4.69 -14.08
C VAL A 244 -12.85 5.55 -14.85
N LEU A 245 -11.79 6.05 -14.20
CA LEU A 245 -10.75 6.86 -14.85
C LEU A 245 -9.85 6.03 -15.77
N SER A 246 -9.63 4.75 -15.49
CA SER A 246 -8.90 3.82 -16.37
C SER A 246 -9.75 3.33 -17.55
N GLY A 247 -11.08 3.35 -17.41
CA GLY A 247 -12.03 2.82 -18.40
C GLY A 247 -12.35 1.34 -18.21
N GLU A 248 -11.97 0.74 -17.09
CA GLU A 248 -12.44 -0.60 -16.69
C GLU A 248 -13.95 -0.56 -16.44
N ILE A 249 -14.42 0.53 -15.84
CA ILE A 249 -15.85 0.87 -15.75
C ILE A 249 -16.14 1.98 -16.75
N ILE A 250 -17.08 1.73 -17.64
CA ILE A 250 -17.53 2.71 -18.64
C ILE A 250 -18.49 3.69 -17.99
N SER A 251 -18.33 4.97 -18.28
CA SER A 251 -19.17 6.07 -17.81
C SER A 251 -19.88 6.77 -18.97
N ASP A 252 -20.73 7.75 -18.64
CA ASP A 252 -21.29 8.60 -19.68
C ASP A 252 -20.19 9.26 -20.52
N LYS A 253 -20.32 9.20 -21.83
CA LYS A 253 -19.34 9.73 -22.78
C LYS A 253 -18.84 11.12 -22.40
N ASN A 254 -19.76 12.02 -22.03
CA ASN A 254 -19.45 13.42 -21.77
C ASN A 254 -18.97 13.69 -20.34
N SER A 255 -18.90 12.66 -19.47
CA SER A 255 -18.44 12.81 -18.09
C SER A 255 -16.94 13.01 -17.97
N ILE A 256 -16.16 12.56 -18.95
CA ILE A 256 -14.68 12.65 -18.99
C ILE A 256 -14.25 13.29 -20.31
N GLU A 257 -13.65 14.46 -20.22
CA GLU A 257 -13.01 15.14 -21.35
C GLU A 257 -11.49 15.11 -21.19
N PHE A 258 -10.77 14.53 -22.14
CA PHE A 258 -9.31 14.48 -22.18
C PHE A 258 -8.80 15.14 -23.44
N ASN A 259 -7.95 16.16 -23.29
CA ASN A 259 -7.40 16.92 -24.41
C ASN A 259 -8.50 17.35 -25.40
N LYS A 260 -9.61 17.91 -24.89
CA LYS A 260 -10.80 18.38 -25.66
C LYS A 260 -11.58 17.26 -26.38
N THR A 261 -11.32 16.00 -26.04
CA THR A 261 -12.03 14.84 -26.58
C THR A 261 -12.80 14.14 -25.46
N TYR A 262 -14.05 13.81 -25.67
CA TYR A 262 -14.83 13.05 -24.71
C TYR A 262 -14.48 11.55 -24.79
N ILE A 263 -14.10 10.97 -23.66
CA ILE A 263 -13.55 9.61 -23.56
C ILE A 263 -14.26 8.74 -22.51
N GLY A 264 -15.38 9.20 -21.93
CA GLY A 264 -16.05 8.47 -20.85
C GLY A 264 -16.51 7.08 -21.23
N ASP A 265 -16.86 6.85 -22.49
CA ASP A 265 -17.31 5.59 -23.08
C ASP A 265 -16.18 4.71 -23.64
N LEU A 266 -14.91 5.09 -23.50
CA LEU A 266 -13.75 4.37 -24.00
C LEU A 266 -13.21 3.38 -22.96
N ASN A 267 -12.79 2.19 -23.44
CA ASN A 267 -12.14 1.18 -22.62
C ASN A 267 -10.65 1.51 -22.33
N PRO A 268 -9.96 0.77 -21.44
CA PRO A 268 -8.57 1.09 -21.05
C PRO A 268 -7.60 1.12 -22.24
N GLN A 269 -7.78 0.21 -23.21
CA GLN A 269 -6.89 0.13 -24.36
C GLN A 269 -7.06 1.35 -25.28
N GLU A 270 -8.29 1.78 -25.49
CA GLU A 270 -8.61 2.97 -26.27
C GLU A 270 -8.08 4.24 -25.58
N ARG A 271 -8.19 4.35 -24.23
CA ARG A 271 -7.62 5.48 -23.47
C ARG A 271 -6.10 5.54 -23.55
N ARG A 272 -5.41 4.39 -23.64
CA ARG A 272 -3.95 4.37 -23.87
C ARG A 272 -3.55 4.96 -25.24
N GLU A 273 -4.42 4.86 -26.25
CA GLU A 273 -4.19 5.50 -27.55
C GLU A 273 -4.19 7.04 -27.44
N TYR A 274 -4.86 7.60 -26.43
CA TYR A 274 -4.80 9.02 -26.07
C TYR A 274 -3.63 9.39 -25.15
N LEU A 275 -2.62 8.53 -25.01
CA LEU A 275 -1.46 8.74 -24.13
C LEU A 275 -1.82 8.85 -22.64
N MET A 276 -2.77 8.06 -22.20
CA MET A 276 -3.05 7.82 -20.77
C MET A 276 -2.37 6.55 -20.32
N ALA A 277 -1.89 6.51 -19.07
CA ALA A 277 -1.23 5.38 -18.45
C ALA A 277 -1.83 5.11 -17.06
N PHE A 278 -1.82 3.85 -16.62
CA PHE A 278 -2.52 3.41 -15.42
C PHE A 278 -1.66 2.50 -14.58
N SER A 279 -1.51 2.81 -13.29
CA SER A 279 -0.86 1.94 -12.31
C SER A 279 -1.87 1.62 -11.21
N PRO A 280 -2.54 0.46 -11.24
CA PRO A 280 -3.51 0.07 -10.23
C PRO A 280 -2.81 -0.30 -8.91
N GLU A 281 -3.61 -0.42 -7.83
CA GLU A 281 -3.15 -0.84 -6.52
C GLU A 281 -2.69 -2.30 -6.52
N ASP A 282 -3.50 -3.18 -7.14
CA ASP A 282 -3.16 -4.59 -7.24
C ASP A 282 -2.20 -4.85 -8.40
N ARG A 283 -0.98 -5.21 -8.02
CA ARG A 283 0.12 -5.45 -8.96
C ARG A 283 0.01 -6.77 -9.70
N LEU A 284 -0.59 -7.78 -9.06
CA LEU A 284 -0.57 -9.16 -9.55
C LEU A 284 -1.90 -9.62 -10.18
N GLU A 285 -3.00 -8.93 -9.89
CA GLU A 285 -4.30 -9.28 -10.48
C GLU A 285 -4.71 -8.30 -11.57
N GLN A 286 -4.34 -7.00 -11.42
CA GLN A 286 -4.75 -5.95 -12.36
C GLN A 286 -3.61 -5.48 -13.28
N ALA A 287 -2.38 -5.33 -12.76
CA ALA A 287 -1.28 -4.74 -13.53
C ALA A 287 -0.38 -5.77 -14.23
N ALA A 288 -0.21 -6.96 -13.65
CA ALA A 288 0.62 -8.02 -14.21
C ALA A 288 0.00 -9.40 -13.99
N ILE A 289 0.20 -10.31 -14.92
CA ILE A 289 -0.23 -11.71 -14.80
C ILE A 289 0.91 -12.49 -14.12
N PRO A 290 0.68 -13.04 -12.89
CA PRO A 290 1.73 -13.66 -12.08
C PRO A 290 2.49 -14.80 -12.77
N GLN A 291 1.78 -15.63 -13.52
CA GLN A 291 2.31 -16.82 -14.18
C GLN A 291 3.04 -16.51 -15.49
N MET A 292 2.84 -15.33 -16.06
CA MET A 292 3.50 -14.88 -17.29
C MET A 292 4.91 -14.37 -16.99
N LYS A 293 5.78 -14.50 -17.99
CA LYS A 293 7.14 -13.98 -17.93
C LYS A 293 7.13 -12.45 -17.98
N ILE A 294 8.23 -11.84 -17.52
CA ILE A 294 8.38 -10.39 -17.52
C ILE A 294 8.14 -9.81 -18.92
N PHE A 295 8.80 -10.36 -19.95
CA PHE A 295 8.65 -9.84 -21.31
C PHE A 295 7.24 -10.04 -21.89
N GLU A 296 6.53 -11.09 -21.47
CA GLU A 296 5.15 -11.32 -21.87
C GLU A 296 4.21 -10.28 -21.25
N ASN A 297 4.39 -9.95 -19.96
CA ASN A 297 3.64 -8.87 -19.29
C ASN A 297 3.89 -7.50 -19.94
N VAL A 298 5.13 -7.20 -20.29
CA VAL A 298 5.47 -5.96 -21.03
C VAL A 298 4.77 -5.92 -22.39
N ALA A 299 4.64 -7.07 -23.07
CA ALA A 299 3.95 -7.15 -24.36
C ALA A 299 2.45 -6.87 -24.24
N LEU A 300 1.80 -7.34 -23.18
CA LEU A 300 0.34 -7.18 -23.00
C LEU A 300 -0.06 -5.71 -22.95
N ASN A 301 0.64 -4.89 -22.14
CA ASN A 301 0.32 -3.47 -21.99
C ASN A 301 0.60 -2.64 -23.25
N ASN A 302 1.48 -3.16 -24.12
CA ASN A 302 1.90 -2.49 -25.35
C ASN A 302 1.42 -3.24 -26.62
N PHE A 303 0.39 -4.04 -26.51
CA PHE A 303 -0.05 -4.97 -27.55
C PHE A 303 -0.34 -4.32 -28.90
N LYS A 304 -0.92 -3.12 -28.90
CA LYS A 304 -1.19 -2.34 -30.14
C LYS A 304 0.01 -1.53 -30.63
N SER A 305 1.12 -1.50 -29.88
CA SER A 305 2.33 -0.85 -30.37
C SER A 305 2.78 -1.54 -31.68
N SER A 306 2.81 -0.77 -32.77
CA SER A 306 3.18 -1.26 -34.11
C SER A 306 4.54 -1.94 -34.18
N ASN A 307 5.36 -1.79 -33.15
CA ASN A 307 6.71 -2.35 -33.08
C ASN A 307 6.77 -3.82 -32.65
N PHE A 308 5.71 -4.35 -32.05
CA PHE A 308 5.69 -5.74 -31.55
C PHE A 308 5.14 -6.74 -32.56
N PHE A 309 4.58 -6.26 -33.67
CA PHE A 309 4.05 -7.09 -34.73
C PHE A 309 4.83 -6.88 -36.03
N ASN A 310 5.09 -7.98 -36.71
CA ASN A 310 5.61 -7.99 -38.06
C ASN A 310 4.69 -8.86 -38.93
N ASN A 311 3.98 -8.26 -39.90
CA ASN A 311 3.01 -8.95 -40.76
C ASN A 311 1.96 -9.78 -39.98
N GLY A 312 1.49 -9.28 -38.85
CA GLY A 312 0.50 -9.97 -38.00
C GLY A 312 1.09 -11.04 -37.06
N LEU A 313 2.39 -11.26 -37.09
CA LEU A 313 3.10 -12.16 -36.19
C LEU A 313 3.81 -11.37 -35.08
N ILE A 314 3.81 -11.93 -33.87
CA ILE A 314 4.50 -11.35 -32.70
C ILE A 314 6.02 -11.40 -32.92
N ASN A 315 6.68 -10.26 -32.77
CA ASN A 315 8.14 -10.15 -32.83
C ASN A 315 8.72 -10.23 -31.40
N GLU A 316 8.93 -11.46 -30.96
CA GLU A 316 9.45 -11.75 -29.59
C GLU A 316 10.79 -11.07 -29.32
N ASN A 317 11.69 -10.98 -30.31
CA ASN A 317 13.00 -10.33 -30.13
C ASN A 317 12.85 -8.85 -29.79
N LYS A 318 11.95 -8.12 -30.46
CA LYS A 318 11.67 -6.72 -30.16
C LYS A 318 11.06 -6.53 -28.79
N ILE A 319 10.14 -7.43 -28.38
CA ILE A 319 9.56 -7.40 -27.03
C ILE A 319 10.66 -7.59 -25.98
N LYS A 320 11.55 -8.56 -26.20
CA LYS A 320 12.68 -8.84 -25.29
C LYS A 320 13.66 -7.67 -25.19
N GLU A 321 14.00 -7.03 -26.29
CA GLU A 321 14.84 -5.82 -26.30
C GLU A 321 14.17 -4.68 -25.52
N HIS A 322 12.88 -4.48 -25.74
CA HIS A 322 12.10 -3.46 -25.05
C HIS A 322 12.02 -3.73 -23.55
N SER A 323 11.81 -4.98 -23.15
CA SER A 323 11.78 -5.40 -21.74
C SER A 323 13.13 -5.20 -21.06
N LYS A 324 14.24 -5.49 -21.74
CA LYS A 324 15.59 -5.23 -21.21
C LYS A 324 15.82 -3.73 -21.00
N LYS A 325 15.32 -2.89 -21.91
CA LYS A 325 15.40 -1.45 -21.77
C LYS A 325 14.62 -0.96 -20.54
N ILE A 326 13.39 -1.43 -20.33
CA ILE A 326 12.59 -1.11 -19.14
C ILE A 326 13.33 -1.52 -17.86
N ILE A 327 13.86 -2.75 -17.82
CA ILE A 327 14.62 -3.24 -16.67
C ILE A 327 15.81 -2.34 -16.35
N SER A 328 16.57 -1.92 -17.37
CA SER A 328 17.72 -1.02 -17.21
C SER A 328 17.29 0.39 -16.79
N ASP A 329 16.34 1.01 -17.51
CA ASP A 329 15.95 2.40 -17.31
C ASP A 329 15.25 2.64 -15.98
N PHE A 330 14.50 1.62 -15.50
CA PHE A 330 13.74 1.69 -14.24
C PHE A 330 14.40 0.92 -13.07
N ASN A 331 15.67 0.49 -13.26
CA ASN A 331 16.45 -0.17 -12.21
C ASN A 331 15.69 -1.33 -11.54
N VAL A 332 15.08 -2.19 -12.36
CA VAL A 332 14.44 -3.44 -11.90
C VAL A 332 15.54 -4.45 -11.60
N ASN A 333 15.61 -4.94 -10.37
CA ASN A 333 16.67 -5.85 -9.95
C ASN A 333 16.39 -7.27 -10.44
N THR A 334 16.62 -7.50 -11.73
CA THR A 334 16.63 -8.82 -12.38
C THR A 334 17.41 -8.78 -13.69
N ASP A 335 18.14 -9.83 -13.98
CA ASP A 335 18.84 -10.00 -15.27
C ASP A 335 18.07 -10.96 -16.20
N ASN A 336 17.02 -11.60 -15.68
CA ASN A 336 16.29 -12.63 -16.39
C ASN A 336 14.86 -12.20 -16.76
N ILE A 337 14.69 -11.79 -18.01
CA ILE A 337 13.37 -11.40 -18.57
C ILE A 337 12.42 -12.60 -18.77
N GLU A 338 12.92 -13.84 -18.72
CA GLU A 338 12.16 -15.08 -18.80
C GLU A 338 11.60 -15.48 -17.42
N LEU A 339 11.95 -14.76 -16.35
CA LEU A 339 11.41 -14.98 -15.03
C LEU A 339 9.92 -14.63 -15.01
N LYS A 340 9.11 -15.43 -14.32
CA LYS A 340 7.71 -15.11 -14.09
C LYS A 340 7.59 -13.93 -13.13
N SER A 341 6.64 -13.03 -13.38
CA SER A 341 6.48 -11.79 -12.60
C SER A 341 6.19 -12.03 -11.12
N GLN A 342 5.57 -13.15 -10.75
CA GLN A 342 5.33 -13.54 -9.35
C GLN A 342 6.60 -13.72 -8.51
N PHE A 343 7.76 -13.91 -9.13
CA PHE A 343 9.04 -14.06 -8.42
C PHE A 343 9.80 -12.74 -8.23
N LEU A 344 9.27 -11.63 -8.75
CA LEU A 344 9.80 -10.31 -8.44
C LEU A 344 9.36 -9.88 -7.04
N SER A 345 10.25 -9.20 -6.31
CA SER A 345 9.81 -8.49 -5.10
C SER A 345 8.80 -7.40 -5.45
N GLY A 346 7.91 -7.04 -4.50
CA GLY A 346 6.89 -6.02 -4.72
C GLY A 346 7.45 -4.72 -5.30
N GLY A 347 8.59 -4.24 -4.79
CA GLY A 347 9.26 -3.05 -5.31
C GLY A 347 9.77 -3.19 -6.74
N ASN A 348 10.31 -4.36 -7.12
CA ASN A 348 10.77 -4.59 -8.48
C ASN A 348 9.60 -4.77 -9.46
N LEU A 349 8.52 -5.41 -9.02
CA LEU A 349 7.30 -5.51 -9.81
C LEU A 349 6.69 -4.13 -10.06
N GLN A 350 6.63 -3.27 -9.04
CA GLN A 350 6.13 -1.91 -9.19
C GLN A 350 6.97 -1.06 -10.16
N LYS A 351 8.30 -1.16 -10.07
CA LYS A 351 9.20 -0.51 -11.03
C LYS A 351 8.97 -0.99 -12.46
N LEU A 352 8.74 -2.30 -12.64
CA LEU A 352 8.42 -2.88 -13.93
C LEU A 352 7.08 -2.33 -14.47
N ILE A 353 6.02 -2.31 -13.64
CA ILE A 353 4.70 -1.80 -14.00
C ILE A 353 4.79 -0.35 -14.43
N ILE A 354 5.33 0.52 -13.57
CA ILE A 354 5.47 1.95 -13.87
C ILE A 354 6.37 2.16 -15.11
N GLY A 355 7.48 1.42 -15.21
CA GLY A 355 8.36 1.48 -16.36
C GLY A 355 7.67 1.09 -17.66
N THR A 356 6.82 0.07 -17.64
CA THR A 356 6.04 -0.38 -18.79
C THR A 356 5.03 0.68 -19.22
N GLU A 357 4.37 1.32 -18.28
CA GLU A 357 3.40 2.41 -18.55
C GLU A 357 4.08 3.68 -19.07
N LEU A 358 5.25 4.02 -18.55
CA LEU A 358 5.97 5.25 -18.91
C LEU A 358 6.73 5.21 -20.24
N ILE A 359 6.96 4.01 -20.77
CA ILE A 359 7.77 3.89 -22.00
C ILE A 359 7.08 4.53 -23.21
N THR A 360 5.76 4.65 -23.17
CA THR A 360 4.98 5.36 -24.21
C THR A 360 4.99 6.87 -24.05
N SER A 361 5.68 7.40 -23.02
CA SER A 361 5.70 8.84 -22.68
C SER A 361 4.29 9.44 -22.54
N PRO A 362 3.43 8.90 -21.67
CA PRO A 362 2.06 9.36 -21.56
C PRO A 362 1.96 10.84 -21.16
N ASP A 363 0.85 11.47 -21.52
CA ASP A 363 0.54 12.84 -21.08
C ASP A 363 -0.09 12.86 -19.69
N LEU A 364 -0.78 11.78 -19.32
CA LEU A 364 -1.40 11.57 -18.00
C LEU A 364 -1.07 10.18 -17.47
N LEU A 365 -0.55 10.14 -16.25
CA LEU A 365 -0.40 8.92 -15.48
C LEU A 365 -1.38 8.93 -14.30
N ILE A 366 -2.17 7.87 -14.16
CA ILE A 366 -3.07 7.67 -13.02
C ILE A 366 -2.51 6.53 -12.17
N CYS A 367 -2.14 6.83 -10.93
CA CYS A 367 -1.60 5.87 -9.98
C CYS A 367 -2.56 5.68 -8.81
N PHE A 368 -2.79 4.44 -8.43
CA PHE A 368 -3.54 4.09 -7.22
C PHE A 368 -2.63 3.33 -6.25
N ASN A 369 -2.39 3.90 -5.07
CA ASN A 369 -1.53 3.38 -4.02
C ASN A 369 -0.17 2.83 -4.53
N PRO A 370 0.60 3.61 -5.33
CA PRO A 370 1.77 3.09 -6.06
C PRO A 370 2.89 2.62 -5.14
N THR A 371 2.91 3.05 -3.89
CA THR A 371 3.97 2.70 -2.94
C THR A 371 3.51 1.74 -1.84
N TRP A 372 2.24 1.33 -1.84
CA TRP A 372 1.68 0.48 -0.80
C TRP A 372 2.42 -0.85 -0.67
N GLY A 373 2.82 -1.20 0.59
CA GLY A 373 3.53 -2.45 0.89
C GLY A 373 4.93 -2.56 0.25
N LEU A 374 5.59 -1.43 -0.04
CA LEU A 374 6.96 -1.40 -0.56
C LEU A 374 7.95 -1.01 0.54
N ASP A 375 9.21 -1.45 0.35
CA ASP A 375 10.31 -0.99 1.18
C ASP A 375 10.69 0.48 0.90
N VAL A 376 11.36 1.12 1.87
CA VAL A 376 11.74 2.55 1.81
C VAL A 376 12.54 2.89 0.54
N GLY A 377 13.39 1.96 0.07
CA GLY A 377 14.19 2.17 -1.14
C GLY A 377 13.32 2.20 -2.40
N ALA A 378 12.37 1.28 -2.49
CA ALA A 378 11.40 1.24 -3.59
C ALA A 378 10.48 2.45 -3.56
N ILE A 379 9.96 2.84 -2.38
CA ILE A 379 9.13 4.05 -2.20
C ILE A 379 9.86 5.29 -2.73
N ASN A 380 11.10 5.53 -2.27
CA ASN A 380 11.86 6.69 -2.72
C ASN A 380 12.12 6.67 -4.22
N TYR A 381 12.43 5.51 -4.80
CA TYR A 381 12.62 5.38 -6.25
C TYR A 381 11.35 5.74 -7.03
N ILE A 382 10.19 5.26 -6.59
CA ILE A 382 8.90 5.57 -7.22
C ILE A 382 8.59 7.06 -7.10
N HIS A 383 8.77 7.66 -5.92
CA HIS A 383 8.60 9.11 -5.72
C HIS A 383 9.49 9.93 -6.65
N GLU A 384 10.80 9.57 -6.75
CA GLU A 384 11.72 10.23 -7.68
C GLU A 384 11.25 10.11 -9.13
N THR A 385 10.75 8.95 -9.50
CA THR A 385 10.24 8.70 -10.84
C THR A 385 9.03 9.57 -11.14
N LEU A 386 8.05 9.64 -10.22
CA LEU A 386 6.85 10.47 -10.37
C LEU A 386 7.20 11.97 -10.44
N ILE A 387 8.13 12.44 -9.60
CA ILE A 387 8.61 13.83 -9.65
C ILE A 387 9.27 14.14 -11.00
N LYS A 388 10.18 13.28 -11.49
CA LYS A 388 10.85 13.46 -12.77
C LYS A 388 9.87 13.53 -13.96
N ILE A 389 8.82 12.73 -13.94
CA ILE A 389 7.77 12.73 -14.96
C ILE A 389 7.01 14.05 -14.92
N ASN A 390 6.63 14.48 -13.73
CA ASN A 390 5.91 15.73 -13.54
C ASN A 390 6.76 16.95 -13.96
N GLU A 391 8.08 16.95 -13.67
CA GLU A 391 9.02 17.97 -14.15
C GLU A 391 9.15 18.00 -15.68
N GLN A 392 8.85 16.89 -16.37
CA GLN A 392 8.76 16.82 -17.84
C GLN A 392 7.41 17.33 -18.40
N ASN A 393 6.64 18.05 -17.59
CA ASN A 393 5.32 18.59 -17.94
C ASN A 393 4.27 17.50 -18.22
N LYS A 394 4.41 16.31 -17.61
CA LYS A 394 3.41 15.24 -17.63
C LYS A 394 2.53 15.36 -16.39
N SER A 395 1.23 15.11 -16.56
CA SER A 395 0.26 15.25 -15.46
C SER A 395 0.09 13.92 -14.72
N ILE A 396 -0.22 14.01 -13.43
CA ILE A 396 -0.40 12.85 -12.59
C ILE A 396 -1.72 13.00 -11.81
N ILE A 397 -2.49 11.93 -11.74
CA ILE A 397 -3.54 11.74 -10.74
C ILE A 397 -3.03 10.67 -9.77
N LEU A 398 -2.77 11.06 -8.53
CA LEU A 398 -2.26 10.19 -7.48
C LEU A 398 -3.37 9.90 -6.47
N ILE A 399 -3.96 8.72 -6.53
CA ILE A 399 -4.91 8.24 -5.53
C ILE A 399 -4.12 7.48 -4.48
N SER A 400 -4.14 7.91 -3.22
CA SER A 400 -3.36 7.26 -2.16
C SER A 400 -4.04 7.35 -0.79
N THR A 401 -3.83 6.32 0.01
CA THR A 401 -4.19 6.31 1.44
C THR A 401 -3.08 6.93 2.30
N ASP A 402 -1.85 7.09 1.75
CA ASP A 402 -0.70 7.67 2.43
C ASP A 402 -0.69 9.20 2.29
N THR A 403 -1.00 9.89 3.39
CA THR A 403 -1.06 11.35 3.44
C THR A 403 0.32 12.00 3.23
N ASP A 404 1.40 11.37 3.69
CA ASP A 404 2.77 11.87 3.50
C ASP A 404 3.20 11.80 2.02
N GLU A 405 2.80 10.73 1.32
CA GLU A 405 3.02 10.59 -0.12
C GLU A 405 2.31 11.70 -0.89
N LEU A 406 1.03 11.93 -0.57
CA LEU A 406 0.21 12.96 -1.20
C LEU A 406 0.78 14.36 -0.96
N LEU A 407 1.11 14.72 0.28
CA LEU A 407 1.68 16.02 0.63
C LEU A 407 3.06 16.26 -0.01
N LYS A 408 3.81 15.19 -0.28
CA LYS A 408 5.14 15.27 -0.90
C LYS A 408 5.08 15.46 -2.43
N LEU A 409 4.12 14.82 -3.08
CA LEU A 409 4.10 14.69 -4.55
C LEU A 409 3.07 15.58 -5.24
N SER A 410 1.98 15.93 -4.54
CA SER A 410 0.86 16.63 -5.15
C SER A 410 1.04 18.15 -5.15
N ASP A 411 0.46 18.81 -6.13
CA ASP A 411 0.31 20.27 -6.19
C ASP A 411 -1.01 20.70 -5.54
N LYS A 412 -2.05 19.89 -5.80
CA LYS A 412 -3.38 20.06 -5.21
C LYS A 412 -3.86 18.73 -4.65
N ILE A 413 -4.70 18.79 -3.63
CA ILE A 413 -5.25 17.60 -2.97
C ILE A 413 -6.77 17.76 -2.82
N SER A 414 -7.49 16.67 -3.07
CA SER A 414 -8.88 16.48 -2.71
C SER A 414 -9.03 15.20 -1.89
N VAL A 415 -10.11 15.07 -1.15
CA VAL A 415 -10.39 13.88 -0.35
C VAL A 415 -11.67 13.23 -0.87
N ILE A 416 -11.63 11.91 -1.07
CA ILE A 416 -12.81 11.12 -1.38
C ILE A 416 -13.36 10.48 -0.10
N HIS A 417 -14.63 10.69 0.17
CA HIS A 417 -15.36 10.08 1.27
C HIS A 417 -16.76 9.67 0.83
N LYS A 418 -17.11 8.39 1.01
CA LYS A 418 -18.39 7.79 0.60
C LYS A 418 -18.79 8.18 -0.83
N GLY A 419 -17.83 8.08 -1.74
CA GLY A 419 -18.01 8.32 -3.17
C GLY A 419 -18.21 9.78 -3.58
N LYS A 420 -17.86 10.73 -2.73
CA LYS A 420 -17.89 12.16 -3.02
C LYS A 420 -16.53 12.80 -2.82
N LEU A 421 -16.17 13.75 -3.67
CA LEU A 421 -14.93 14.52 -3.50
C LEU A 421 -15.16 15.77 -2.66
N SER A 422 -14.20 16.07 -1.79
CA SER A 422 -14.11 17.36 -1.12
C SER A 422 -13.73 18.45 -2.12
N LYS A 423 -13.79 19.72 -1.68
CA LYS A 423 -13.18 20.82 -2.42
C LYS A 423 -11.69 20.57 -2.62
N ILE A 424 -11.18 20.91 -3.81
CA ILE A 424 -9.74 20.86 -4.11
C ILE A 424 -9.02 21.95 -3.33
N MET A 425 -7.92 21.60 -2.70
CA MET A 425 -7.09 22.48 -1.87
C MET A 425 -5.66 22.48 -2.41
N ASP A 426 -4.95 23.60 -2.26
CA ASP A 426 -3.52 23.62 -2.55
C ASP A 426 -2.78 22.77 -1.51
N ALA A 427 -1.86 21.89 -1.96
CA ALA A 427 -1.18 20.94 -1.07
C ALA A 427 -0.39 21.62 0.07
N GLU A 428 0.03 22.88 -0.12
CA GLU A 428 0.74 23.67 0.90
C GLU A 428 -0.14 24.16 2.05
N GLU A 429 -1.45 24.27 1.82
CA GLU A 429 -2.42 24.73 2.80
C GLU A 429 -3.01 23.57 3.63
N VAL A 430 -2.54 22.35 3.34
CA VAL A 430 -3.10 21.12 3.92
C VAL A 430 -2.06 20.45 4.81
N THR A 431 -2.47 19.98 5.99
CA THR A 431 -1.68 19.17 6.90
C THR A 431 -2.17 17.73 6.93
N SER A 432 -1.34 16.78 7.39
CA SER A 432 -1.75 15.37 7.55
C SER A 432 -2.97 15.25 8.48
N GLU A 433 -3.03 16.05 9.56
CA GLU A 433 -4.16 16.05 10.48
C GLU A 433 -5.46 16.50 9.79
N LYS A 434 -5.36 17.56 8.96
CA LYS A 434 -6.50 18.07 8.18
C LYS A 434 -7.00 17.01 7.20
N LEU A 435 -6.09 16.33 6.51
CA LEU A 435 -6.45 15.21 5.63
C LEU A 435 -7.11 14.07 6.42
N GLY A 436 -6.54 13.69 7.55
CA GLY A 436 -7.10 12.66 8.42
C GLY A 436 -8.55 12.94 8.85
N VAL A 437 -8.86 14.20 9.23
CA VAL A 437 -10.23 14.61 9.58
C VAL A 437 -11.19 14.47 8.39
N LEU A 438 -10.79 14.98 7.21
CA LEU A 438 -11.61 14.91 5.99
C LEU A 438 -11.81 13.46 5.53
N MET A 439 -10.76 12.64 5.57
CA MET A 439 -10.83 11.21 5.24
C MET A 439 -11.78 10.45 6.16
N GLY A 440 -11.87 10.86 7.43
CA GLY A 440 -12.82 10.32 8.41
C GLY A 440 -14.26 10.85 8.25
N GLY A 441 -14.52 11.76 7.29
CA GLY A 441 -15.84 12.36 7.04
C GLY A 441 -16.15 13.59 7.90
N GLY A 442 -15.13 14.17 8.55
CA GLY A 442 -15.27 15.47 9.22
C GLY A 442 -15.35 16.61 8.20
N GLU A 443 -16.06 17.67 8.54
CA GLU A 443 -16.06 18.92 7.79
C GLU A 443 -14.99 19.86 8.36
N ILE A 444 -14.35 20.62 7.49
CA ILE A 444 -13.44 21.70 7.87
C ILE A 444 -13.98 22.97 7.24
N ASP A 445 -14.24 23.94 8.09
CA ASP A 445 -14.70 25.31 7.72
C ASP A 445 -13.66 26.04 6.84
#